data_90459faf45341e993849758258485313
#
_entry.id   90459faf45341e993849758258485313
#
_cell.length_a   1.000
_cell.length_b   1.000
_cell.length_c   1.000
_cell.angle_alpha   90.00
_cell.angle_beta   90.00
_cell.angle_gamma   90.00
#
_symmetry.space_group_name_H-M   'P 1'
#
loop_
_entity.id
_entity.type
_entity.pdbx_description
1 polymer ?
#
loop_
_entity_poly.entity_id
_entity_poly.type
_entity_poly.pdbx_seq_one_letter_code
_entity_poly.pdbx_strand_id
1 'polypeptide(L)'
;MQRESFGSRLGFLLVSAGCAIGIGNVWRFPYITGKNGGGYFVLFYLVCLLLLGVPVMTMELAVGRGGRKSAVLAYKNLEKPGSKWHLHGWFCLAGCYLLMMYYTTVTGWMVNYFGKFLTG
;
A
#
# COMPACT_ATOMS: atom_id res chain seq x y z
N MET A 1 18.17 20.87 -4.46
CA MET A 1 16.88 20.39 -5.01
C MET A 1 15.80 20.80 -4.04
N GLN A 2 14.90 21.67 -4.46
CA GLN A 2 13.70 21.99 -3.68
C GLN A 2 12.80 20.75 -3.70
N ARG A 3 12.40 20.29 -2.52
CA ARG A 3 11.55 19.12 -2.37
C ARG A 3 10.10 19.53 -2.60
N GLU A 4 9.41 18.84 -3.48
CA GLU A 4 7.98 19.00 -3.66
C GLU A 4 7.25 18.64 -2.35
N SER A 5 6.36 19.51 -1.91
CA SER A 5 5.52 19.31 -0.75
C SER A 5 4.06 19.53 -1.14
N PHE A 6 3.16 18.79 -0.53
CA PHE A 6 1.73 19.02 -0.75
C PHE A 6 1.32 20.40 -0.23
N GLY A 7 0.76 21.22 -1.11
CA GLY A 7 0.33 22.58 -0.75
C GLY A 7 -0.93 22.63 0.14
N SER A 8 -1.67 21.51 0.25
CA SER A 8 -2.88 21.44 1.06
C SER A 8 -3.05 20.07 1.72
N ARG A 9 -3.69 20.07 2.90
CA ARG A 9 -4.08 18.83 3.60
C ARG A 9 -5.04 17.98 2.77
N LEU A 10 -5.96 18.61 2.06
CA LEU A 10 -6.92 17.93 1.19
C LEU A 10 -6.20 17.22 0.03
N GLY A 11 -5.23 17.89 -0.61
CA GLY A 11 -4.42 17.28 -1.67
C GLY A 11 -3.67 16.03 -1.18
N PHE A 12 -3.06 16.08 0.01
CA PHE A 12 -2.43 14.92 0.62
C PHE A 12 -3.42 13.78 0.86
N LEU A 13 -4.61 14.06 1.41
CA LEU A 13 -5.63 13.04 1.68
C LEU A 13 -6.16 12.40 0.40
N LEU A 14 -6.43 13.20 -0.64
CA LEU A 14 -6.93 12.68 -1.92
C LEU A 14 -5.89 11.80 -2.63
N VAL A 15 -4.63 12.21 -2.64
CA VAL A 15 -3.56 11.40 -3.22
C VAL A 15 -3.35 10.11 -2.41
N SER A 16 -3.36 10.19 -1.09
CA SER A 16 -3.22 9.01 -0.22
C SER A 16 -4.39 8.04 -0.40
N ALA A 17 -5.62 8.55 -0.48
CA ALA A 17 -6.80 7.73 -0.75
C ALA A 17 -6.72 7.07 -2.14
N GLY A 18 -6.32 7.83 -3.17
CA GLY A 18 -6.13 7.30 -4.52
C GLY A 18 -5.08 6.19 -4.60
N CYS A 19 -3.98 6.35 -3.88
CA CYS A 19 -2.95 5.31 -3.77
C CYS A 19 -3.43 4.07 -2.99
N ALA A 20 -4.36 4.24 -2.03
CA ALA A 20 -4.89 3.15 -1.23
C ALA A 20 -5.92 2.29 -1.99
N ILE A 21 -6.63 2.87 -2.96
CA ILE A 21 -7.63 2.16 -3.78
C ILE A 21 -6.91 1.34 -4.85
N GLY A 22 -6.83 0.05 -4.64
CA GLY A 22 -6.21 -0.88 -5.58
C GLY A 22 -7.17 -1.98 -6.05
N ILE A 23 -6.73 -2.79 -6.99
CA ILE A 23 -7.47 -3.95 -7.53
C ILE A 23 -7.94 -4.89 -6.42
N GLY A 24 -7.15 -5.03 -5.35
CA GLY A 24 -7.50 -5.83 -4.19
C GLY A 24 -8.80 -5.40 -3.52
N ASN A 25 -9.06 -4.11 -3.43
CA ASN A 25 -10.26 -3.56 -2.81
C ASN A 25 -11.52 -3.84 -3.65
N VAL A 26 -11.40 -3.77 -4.98
CA VAL A 26 -12.53 -3.92 -5.89
C VAL A 26 -12.84 -5.39 -6.19
N TRP A 27 -11.82 -6.22 -6.33
CA TRP A 27 -11.97 -7.61 -6.74
C TRP A 27 -11.81 -8.61 -5.59
N ARG A 28 -10.66 -8.59 -4.92
CA ARG A 28 -10.31 -9.63 -3.94
C ARG A 28 -11.09 -9.50 -2.63
N PHE A 29 -11.26 -8.30 -2.13
CA PHE A 29 -11.93 -8.07 -0.86
C PHE A 29 -13.42 -8.49 -0.90
N PRO A 30 -14.26 -8.09 -1.90
CA PRO A 30 -15.63 -8.55 -2.01
C PRO A 30 -15.75 -10.07 -2.15
N TYR A 31 -14.86 -10.70 -2.92
CA TYR A 31 -14.84 -12.15 -3.08
C TYR A 31 -14.58 -12.88 -1.76
N ILE A 32 -13.55 -12.45 -1.02
CA ILE A 32 -13.21 -13.05 0.28
C ILE A 32 -14.32 -12.80 1.29
N THR A 33 -14.91 -11.62 1.30
CA THR A 33 -16.03 -11.26 2.16
C THR A 33 -17.22 -12.19 1.93
N GLY A 34 -17.61 -12.40 0.68
CA GLY A 34 -18.70 -13.30 0.32
C GLY A 34 -18.44 -14.76 0.75
N LYS A 35 -17.19 -15.22 0.63
CA LYS A 35 -16.81 -16.59 0.96
C LYS A 35 -16.67 -16.87 2.47
N ASN A 36 -16.41 -15.85 3.28
CA ASN A 36 -16.10 -15.98 4.71
C ASN A 36 -17.18 -15.39 5.65
N GLY A 37 -18.44 -15.45 5.27
CA GLY A 37 -19.56 -15.07 6.14
C GLY A 37 -19.98 -13.60 6.07
N GLY A 38 -19.60 -12.87 5.00
CA GLY A 38 -20.12 -11.54 4.70
C GLY A 38 -19.85 -10.52 5.80
N GLY A 39 -20.91 -10.07 6.47
CA GLY A 39 -20.84 -9.01 7.48
C GLY A 39 -19.95 -9.33 8.68
N TYR A 40 -19.91 -10.59 9.14
CA TYR A 40 -19.02 -11.01 10.24
C TYR A 40 -17.55 -10.86 9.87
N PHE A 41 -17.19 -11.22 8.65
CA PHE A 41 -15.83 -11.04 8.15
C PHE A 41 -15.47 -9.55 8.11
N VAL A 42 -16.36 -8.68 7.62
CA VAL A 42 -16.12 -7.23 7.58
C VAL A 42 -15.92 -6.65 8.97
N LEU A 43 -16.73 -7.07 9.95
CA LEU A 43 -16.61 -6.61 11.32
C LEU A 43 -15.26 -7.02 11.93
N PHE A 44 -14.87 -8.29 11.77
CA PHE A 44 -13.57 -8.77 12.22
C PHE A 44 -12.41 -8.02 11.52
N TYR A 45 -12.53 -7.79 10.22
CA TYR A 45 -11.56 -7.01 9.45
C TYR A 45 -11.40 -5.59 10.00
N LEU A 46 -12.51 -4.90 10.33
CA LEU A 46 -12.46 -3.56 10.91
C LEU A 46 -11.75 -3.55 12.26
N VAL A 47 -11.99 -4.53 13.11
CA VAL A 47 -11.28 -4.68 14.40
C VAL A 47 -9.79 -4.85 14.16
N CYS A 48 -9.39 -5.73 13.26
CA CYS A 48 -7.98 -5.94 12.89
C CYS A 48 -7.36 -4.67 12.28
N LEU A 49 -8.10 -3.95 11.46
CA LEU A 49 -7.66 -2.69 10.86
C LEU A 49 -7.33 -1.64 11.93
N LEU A 50 -8.19 -1.51 12.95
CA LEU A 50 -7.96 -0.57 14.04
C LEU A 50 -6.80 -0.99 14.94
N LEU A 51 -6.71 -2.28 15.29
CA LEU A 51 -5.70 -2.78 16.22
C LEU A 51 -4.31 -2.91 15.61
N LEU A 52 -4.22 -3.30 14.34
CA LEU A 52 -2.96 -3.57 13.66
C LEU A 52 -2.67 -2.54 12.56
N GLY A 53 -3.66 -2.21 11.74
CA GLY A 53 -3.48 -1.32 10.59
C GLY A 53 -3.11 0.11 10.98
N VAL A 54 -3.81 0.68 11.96
CA VAL A 54 -3.54 2.07 12.40
C VAL A 54 -2.15 2.21 13.03
N PRO A 55 -1.70 1.35 13.96
CA PRO A 55 -0.34 1.40 14.50
C PRO A 55 0.73 1.23 13.43
N VAL A 56 0.59 0.26 12.54
CA VAL A 56 1.55 0.02 11.45
C VAL A 56 1.64 1.24 10.53
N MET A 57 0.51 1.78 10.09
CA MET A 57 0.48 2.97 9.24
C MET A 57 1.11 4.19 9.92
N THR A 58 0.89 4.34 11.23
CA THR A 58 1.48 5.44 11.99
C THR A 58 3.01 5.32 12.05
N MET A 59 3.53 4.10 12.24
CA MET A 59 4.97 3.84 12.23
C MET A 59 5.58 4.10 10.84
N GLU A 60 4.94 3.68 9.77
CA GLU A 60 5.40 3.93 8.39
C GLU A 60 5.46 5.42 8.07
N LEU A 61 4.40 6.16 8.44
CA LEU A 61 4.37 7.61 8.25
C LEU A 61 5.44 8.32 9.09
N ALA A 62 5.71 7.85 10.31
CA ALA A 62 6.76 8.39 11.17
C ALA A 62 8.15 8.20 10.54
N VAL A 63 8.44 7.00 10.01
CA VAL A 63 9.69 6.70 9.28
C VAL A 63 9.81 7.58 8.03
N GLY A 64 8.72 7.71 7.26
CA GLY A 64 8.70 8.56 6.07
C GLY A 64 8.97 10.03 6.37
N ARG A 65 8.38 10.57 7.45
CA ARG A 65 8.62 11.94 7.92
C ARG A 65 10.03 12.16 8.45
N GLY A 66 10.53 11.20 9.24
CA GLY A 66 11.88 11.28 9.84
C GLY A 66 12.98 11.12 8.80
N GLY A 67 12.85 10.14 7.92
CA GLY A 67 13.87 9.82 6.92
C GLY A 67 13.96 10.83 5.78
N ARG A 68 12.83 11.39 5.36
CA ARG A 68 12.71 12.38 4.26
C ARG A 68 13.46 12.03 2.98
N LYS A 69 13.62 10.75 2.70
CA LYS A 69 14.33 10.19 1.53
C LYS A 69 13.58 8.95 1.03
N SER A 70 14.10 8.29 -0.01
CA SER A 70 13.57 6.98 -0.43
C SER A 70 13.63 5.96 0.71
N ALA A 71 12.82 4.91 0.66
CA ALA A 71 12.71 3.92 1.74
C ALA A 71 14.08 3.41 2.25
N VAL A 72 14.97 2.99 1.34
CA VAL A 72 16.30 2.49 1.70
C VAL A 72 17.14 3.54 2.41
N LEU A 73 17.16 4.78 1.90
CA LEU A 73 17.93 5.88 2.48
C LEU A 73 17.31 6.41 3.77
N ALA A 74 15.98 6.32 3.92
CA ALA A 74 15.28 6.70 5.15
C ALA A 74 15.71 5.81 6.31
N TYR A 75 15.67 4.49 6.12
CA TYR A 75 16.13 3.55 7.14
C TYR A 75 17.61 3.74 7.47
N LYS A 76 18.47 3.91 6.44
CA LYS A 76 19.90 4.17 6.65
C LYS A 76 20.18 5.44 7.44
N ASN A 77 19.37 6.49 7.25
CA ASN A 77 19.55 7.76 7.98
C ASN A 77 19.05 7.71 9.43
N LEU A 78 18.06 6.86 9.71
CA LEU A 78 17.42 6.75 11.01
C LEU A 78 18.06 5.66 11.89
N GLU A 79 18.83 4.75 11.28
CA GLU A 79 19.46 3.66 12.03
C GLU A 79 20.59 4.17 12.94
N LYS A 80 20.72 3.51 14.10
CA LYS A 80 21.87 3.73 14.99
C LYS A 80 23.13 3.08 14.41
N PRO A 81 24.33 3.63 14.70
CA PRO A 81 25.60 3.01 14.34
C PRO A 81 25.67 1.55 14.80
N GLY A 82 25.97 0.61 13.87
CA GLY A 82 26.02 -0.83 14.16
C GLY A 82 24.70 -1.58 13.96
N SER A 83 23.61 -0.91 13.64
CA SER A 83 22.32 -1.51 13.31
C SER A 83 22.27 -1.93 11.83
N LYS A 84 21.41 -2.90 11.51
CA LYS A 84 21.21 -3.41 10.14
C LYS A 84 19.82 -3.09 9.57
N TRP A 85 19.16 -2.05 10.07
CA TRP A 85 17.83 -1.67 9.65
C TRP A 85 17.74 -1.22 8.18
N HIS A 86 18.85 -0.78 7.57
CA HIS A 86 18.90 -0.49 6.14
C HIS A 86 18.53 -1.71 5.27
N LEU A 87 18.75 -2.95 5.74
CA LEU A 87 18.32 -4.16 5.04
C LEU A 87 16.79 -4.21 4.88
N HIS A 88 16.03 -3.73 5.87
CA HIS A 88 14.58 -3.64 5.76
C HIS A 88 14.14 -2.77 4.58
N GLY A 89 14.84 -1.66 4.32
CA GLY A 89 14.59 -0.82 3.14
C GLY A 89 14.76 -1.57 1.81
N TRP A 90 15.76 -2.45 1.72
CA TRP A 90 15.94 -3.31 0.55
C TRP A 90 14.85 -4.37 0.43
N PHE A 91 14.40 -4.96 1.53
CA PHE A 91 13.25 -5.87 1.53
C PHE A 91 11.98 -5.18 1.05
N CYS A 92 11.71 -3.95 1.50
CA CYS A 92 10.59 -3.15 1.02
C CYS A 92 10.67 -2.91 -0.50
N LEU A 93 11.86 -2.59 -1.02
CA LEU A 93 12.08 -2.37 -2.44
C LEU A 93 11.82 -3.66 -3.24
N ALA A 94 12.38 -4.79 -2.82
CA ALA A 94 12.12 -6.10 -3.44
C ALA A 94 10.63 -6.46 -3.41
N GLY A 95 9.94 -6.22 -2.30
CA GLY A 95 8.49 -6.40 -2.17
C GLY A 95 7.69 -5.56 -3.17
N CYS A 96 8.09 -4.31 -3.39
CA CYS A 96 7.47 -3.45 -4.40
C CYS A 96 7.64 -4.01 -5.82
N TYR A 97 8.80 -4.53 -6.17
CA TYR A 97 9.01 -5.16 -7.48
C TYR A 97 8.15 -6.40 -7.68
N LEU A 98 8.10 -7.30 -6.68
CA LEU A 98 7.23 -8.49 -6.73
C LEU A 98 5.76 -8.11 -6.85
N LEU A 99 5.33 -7.09 -6.11
CA LEU A 99 3.98 -6.57 -6.18
C LEU A 99 3.66 -6.02 -7.58
N MET A 100 4.56 -5.27 -8.19
CA MET A 100 4.38 -4.73 -9.55
C MET A 100 4.27 -5.84 -10.60
N MET A 101 5.03 -6.93 -10.50
CA MET A 101 4.89 -8.08 -11.37
C MET A 101 3.48 -8.69 -11.30
N TYR A 102 2.95 -8.86 -10.09
CA TYR A 102 1.59 -9.35 -9.89
C TYR A 102 0.54 -8.38 -10.44
N TYR A 103 0.67 -7.09 -10.16
CA TYR A 103 -0.30 -6.07 -10.60
C TYR A 103 -0.37 -5.94 -12.12
N THR A 104 0.76 -5.99 -12.82
CA THR A 104 0.78 -5.93 -14.29
C THR A 104 0.04 -7.11 -14.91
N THR A 105 0.20 -8.31 -14.36
CA THR A 105 -0.51 -9.51 -14.82
C THR A 105 -2.03 -9.37 -14.63
N VAL A 106 -2.46 -8.95 -13.44
CA VAL A 106 -3.89 -8.77 -13.14
C VAL A 106 -4.50 -7.64 -13.97
N THR A 107 -3.76 -6.55 -14.19
CA THR A 107 -4.19 -5.47 -15.07
C THR A 107 -4.39 -5.96 -16.51
N GLY A 108 -3.51 -6.80 -17.03
CA GLY A 108 -3.67 -7.44 -18.33
C GLY A 108 -4.97 -8.27 -18.43
N TRP A 109 -5.31 -9.01 -17.40
CA TRP A 109 -6.57 -9.75 -17.32
C TRP A 109 -7.79 -8.81 -17.33
N MET A 110 -7.75 -7.73 -16.57
CA MET A 110 -8.84 -6.74 -16.54
C MET A 110 -9.08 -6.11 -17.91
N VAL A 111 -8.02 -5.75 -18.62
CA VAL A 111 -8.12 -5.21 -20.01
C VAL A 111 -8.71 -6.26 -20.95
N ASN A 112 -8.31 -7.52 -20.84
CA ASN A 112 -8.88 -8.61 -21.65
C ASN A 112 -10.38 -8.81 -21.35
N TYR A 113 -10.80 -8.82 -20.09
CA TYR A 113 -12.21 -8.90 -19.72
C TYR A 113 -13.01 -7.72 -20.25
N PHE A 114 -12.47 -6.51 -20.15
CA PHE A 114 -13.10 -5.31 -20.70
C PHE A 114 -13.29 -5.44 -22.23
N GLY A 115 -12.26 -5.88 -22.95
CA GLY A 115 -12.35 -6.13 -24.39
C GLY A 115 -13.45 -7.17 -24.75
N LYS A 116 -13.50 -8.29 -24.02
CA LYS A 116 -14.54 -9.31 -24.21
C LYS A 116 -15.95 -8.79 -23.91
N PHE A 117 -16.09 -7.94 -22.90
CA PHE A 117 -17.38 -7.34 -22.57
C PHE A 117 -17.88 -6.37 -23.64
N LEU A 118 -16.98 -5.67 -24.34
CA LEU A 118 -17.34 -4.76 -25.44
C LEU A 118 -17.68 -5.50 -26.74
N THR A 119 -17.07 -6.66 -26.96
CA THR A 119 -17.26 -7.42 -28.22
C THR A 119 -18.39 -8.46 -28.15
N GLY A 120 -18.96 -8.73 -26.95
CA GLY A 120 -20.04 -9.70 -26.71
C GLY A 120 -19.46 -11.07 -26.47
#